data_46e0c4e23e8d107c8a9e448c8eea07c3
#
_entry.id   46e0c4e23e8d107c8a9e448c8eea07c3
#
_cell.length_a   1.000
_cell.length_b   1.000
_cell.length_c   1.000
_cell.angle_alpha   90.00
_cell.angle_beta   90.00
_cell.angle_gamma   90.00
#
_symmetry.space_group_name_H-M   'P 1'
#
loop_
_entity.id
_entity.type
_entity.pdbx_description
1 polymer ?
#
loop_
_entity_poly.entity_id
_entity_poly.type
_entity_poly.pdbx_seq_one_letter_code
_entity_poly.pdbx_strand_id
1 'polypeptide(L)'
;MDTTKKYLRSHPEICVLAADKGNRTVIMMREEYDKMRALVGDTTTYEKVRCDPTSKYQTRNNSIVKRLKDLKLIDQRQAATLIMNNGLCPRIYGQPKAHKQHLPLRPVIPNITAPTYYLAKYIANILQSSFHSQYNATSSFEFCNEINEATLPDDYIMISLDVTSLFTNVPRNLVIKNIIQRWNEIDTQINLDMFLEIVEFCMEASYFCYEGQFYKQTFGTAMGSPMSPIVADIVLDSIIDTAMGSLPFEITIFKKYVDDIFMAIPRNTEQQVLDTFNSVESRLQFTIETEENHKLPFLDMTVIRNPDQSSGTQSR
;
A
#
# COMPACT_ATOMS: atom_id res chain seq x y z
N MET A 1 23.53 28.87 -1.97
CA MET A 1 23.24 27.73 -1.08
C MET A 1 23.33 28.08 0.41
N ASP A 2 24.31 28.92 0.83
CA ASP A 2 24.44 29.32 2.24
C ASP A 2 23.34 30.26 2.75
N THR A 3 22.82 31.14 1.90
CA THR A 3 21.78 32.11 2.27
C THR A 3 20.47 31.41 2.64
N THR A 4 20.00 30.42 1.83
CA THR A 4 18.79 29.65 2.11
C THR A 4 18.90 28.82 3.39
N LYS A 5 20.08 28.17 3.59
CA LYS A 5 20.32 27.41 4.83
C LYS A 5 20.35 28.34 6.06
N LYS A 6 20.94 29.53 5.93
CA LYS A 6 21.00 30.51 7.00
C LYS A 6 19.58 31.01 7.32
N TYR A 7 18.80 31.33 6.30
CA TYR A 7 17.40 31.74 6.45
C TYR A 7 16.55 30.65 7.17
N LEU A 8 16.61 29.43 6.73
CA LEU A 8 15.85 28.33 7.37
C LEU A 8 16.27 28.05 8.81
N ARG A 9 17.54 28.25 9.14
CA ARG A 9 18.03 28.16 10.54
C ARG A 9 17.50 29.28 11.43
N SER A 10 17.26 30.46 10.87
CA SER A 10 16.69 31.59 11.61
C SER A 10 15.15 31.58 11.68
N HIS A 11 14.51 30.64 10.95
CA HIS A 11 13.06 30.46 10.90
C HIS A 11 12.68 29.01 11.24
N PRO A 12 12.85 28.58 12.51
CA PRO A 12 12.56 27.21 12.93
C PRO A 12 11.08 26.85 12.84
N GLU A 13 10.21 27.85 12.72
CA GLU A 13 8.77 27.70 12.50
C GLU A 13 8.40 27.19 11.10
N ILE A 14 9.36 27.19 10.16
CA ILE A 14 9.16 26.75 8.77
C ILE A 14 9.65 25.31 8.59
N CYS A 15 8.84 24.48 7.95
CA CYS A 15 9.22 23.15 7.47
C CYS A 15 9.28 23.14 5.94
N VAL A 16 10.33 22.54 5.40
CA VAL A 16 10.49 22.30 3.95
C VAL A 16 10.48 20.80 3.72
N LEU A 17 9.51 20.31 2.97
CA LEU A 17 9.21 18.89 2.82
C LEU A 17 9.03 18.53 1.35
N ALA A 18 9.33 17.28 0.99
CA ALA A 18 8.91 16.74 -0.30
C ALA A 18 7.42 16.43 -0.27
N ALA A 19 6.71 16.79 -1.32
CA ALA A 19 5.31 16.40 -1.51
C ALA A 19 5.19 14.89 -1.77
N ASP A 20 4.03 14.34 -1.45
CA ASP A 20 3.69 12.94 -1.70
C ASP A 20 3.73 12.56 -3.19
N LYS A 21 3.27 13.47 -4.07
CA LYS A 21 3.25 13.27 -5.53
C LYS A 21 3.83 14.49 -6.26
N GLY A 22 4.29 14.25 -7.50
CA GLY A 22 4.68 15.31 -8.44
C GLY A 22 6.05 15.95 -8.20
N ASN A 23 6.93 15.32 -7.40
CA ASN A 23 8.30 15.81 -7.12
C ASN A 23 8.35 17.32 -6.76
N ARG A 24 7.38 17.79 -5.99
CA ARG A 24 7.22 19.18 -5.56
C ARG A 24 7.80 19.37 -4.16
N THR A 25 8.30 20.57 -3.90
CA THR A 25 8.68 21.00 -2.56
C THR A 25 7.52 21.76 -1.93
N VAL A 26 7.13 21.38 -0.72
CA VAL A 26 6.11 22.06 0.08
C VAL A 26 6.80 22.82 1.20
N ILE A 27 6.45 24.08 1.35
CA ILE A 27 6.84 24.94 2.47
C ILE A 27 5.59 25.14 3.31
N MET A 28 5.64 24.77 4.59
CA MET A 28 4.53 24.90 5.51
C MET A 28 5.00 25.33 6.89
N MET A 29 4.07 25.84 7.70
CA MET A 29 4.37 26.15 9.10
C MET A 29 4.53 24.84 9.89
N ARG A 30 5.41 24.83 10.87
CA ARG A 30 5.62 23.68 11.76
C ARG A 30 4.36 23.26 12.49
N GLU A 31 3.53 24.22 12.89
CA GLU A 31 2.22 23.97 13.50
C GLU A 31 1.27 23.16 12.61
N GLU A 32 1.34 23.38 11.28
CA GLU A 32 0.55 22.58 10.33
C GLU A 32 1.12 21.15 10.20
N TYR A 33 2.45 20.99 10.31
CA TYR A 33 3.10 19.69 10.35
C TYR A 33 2.81 18.93 11.65
N ASP A 34 2.46 19.60 12.73
CA ASP A 34 2.10 18.99 14.01
C ASP A 34 0.82 18.13 13.94
N LYS A 35 0.08 18.16 12.81
CA LYS A 35 -0.93 17.14 12.46
C LYS A 35 -0.36 15.71 12.53
N MET A 36 0.96 15.52 12.38
CA MET A 36 1.62 14.24 12.61
C MET A 36 1.42 13.72 14.02
N ARG A 37 1.34 14.57 15.04
CA ARG A 37 1.07 14.16 16.43
C ARG A 37 -0.31 13.52 16.56
N ALA A 38 -1.31 14.06 15.88
CA ALA A 38 -2.66 13.47 15.88
C ALA A 38 -2.66 12.10 15.17
N LEU A 39 -1.92 11.97 14.03
CA LEU A 39 -1.79 10.70 13.33
C LEU A 39 -1.10 9.62 14.18
N VAL A 40 0.02 9.97 14.82
CA VAL A 40 0.78 9.04 15.69
C VAL A 40 0.03 8.77 17.00
N GLY A 41 -0.83 9.70 17.43
CA GLY A 41 -1.69 9.57 18.60
C GLY A 41 -2.93 8.69 18.41
N ASP A 42 -3.18 8.22 17.17
CA ASP A 42 -4.25 7.27 16.91
C ASP A 42 -3.95 5.92 17.56
N THR A 43 -4.56 5.67 18.70
CA THR A 43 -4.37 4.43 19.49
C THR A 43 -5.02 3.20 18.85
N THR A 44 -5.83 3.36 17.82
CA THR A 44 -6.41 2.23 17.07
C THR A 44 -5.40 1.63 16.10
N THR A 45 -4.43 2.43 15.65
CA THR A 45 -3.40 2.05 14.68
C THR A 45 -2.02 1.89 15.33
N TYR A 46 -1.69 2.72 16.34
CA TYR A 46 -0.37 2.76 16.95
C TYR A 46 -0.41 2.61 18.47
N GLU A 47 0.52 1.86 18.99
CA GLU A 47 0.73 1.65 20.42
C GLU A 47 2.09 2.22 20.83
N LYS A 48 2.12 3.00 21.93
CA LYS A 48 3.37 3.50 22.51
C LYS A 48 4.09 2.38 23.25
N VAL A 49 5.37 2.17 22.94
CA VAL A 49 6.22 1.18 23.62
C VAL A 49 7.27 1.84 24.49
N ARG A 50 7.66 1.17 25.59
CA ARG A 50 8.50 1.76 26.64
C ARG A 50 9.95 1.95 26.23
N CYS A 51 10.48 1.12 25.34
CA CYS A 51 11.88 1.14 24.92
C CYS A 51 12.02 0.81 23.43
N ASP A 52 13.19 1.10 22.89
CA ASP A 52 13.54 0.77 21.50
C ASP A 52 13.53 -0.75 21.28
N PRO A 53 12.66 -1.29 20.44
CA PRO A 53 12.57 -2.72 20.20
C PRO A 53 13.57 -3.23 19.14
N THR A 54 14.42 -2.37 18.58
CA THR A 54 15.32 -2.68 17.46
C THR A 54 16.20 -3.90 17.75
N SER A 55 16.85 -3.96 18.91
CA SER A 55 17.73 -5.08 19.26
C SER A 55 16.98 -6.40 19.36
N LYS A 56 15.74 -6.39 19.88
CA LYS A 56 14.87 -7.58 19.94
C LYS A 56 14.55 -8.10 18.54
N TYR A 57 14.12 -7.22 17.63
CA TYR A 57 13.80 -7.61 16.28
C TYR A 57 15.05 -8.02 15.49
N GLN A 58 16.19 -7.38 15.70
CA GLN A 58 17.47 -7.78 15.10
C GLN A 58 17.88 -9.19 15.50
N THR A 59 17.82 -9.51 16.80
CA THR A 59 18.15 -10.85 17.30
C THR A 59 17.22 -11.92 16.69
N ARG A 60 15.91 -11.64 16.62
CA ARG A 60 14.94 -12.57 16.03
C ARG A 60 15.16 -12.72 14.53
N ASN A 61 15.40 -11.62 13.79
CA ASN A 61 15.75 -11.66 12.38
C ASN A 61 16.94 -12.57 12.11
N ASN A 62 18.04 -12.34 12.83
CA ASN A 62 19.27 -13.09 12.61
C ASN A 62 19.12 -14.57 13.02
N SER A 63 18.29 -14.89 14.02
CA SER A 63 17.94 -16.26 14.37
C SER A 63 17.16 -16.97 13.26
N ILE A 64 16.17 -16.30 12.64
CA ILE A 64 15.42 -16.83 11.50
C ILE A 64 16.36 -17.08 10.31
N VAL A 65 17.19 -16.10 9.96
CA VAL A 65 18.16 -16.23 8.85
C VAL A 65 19.15 -17.38 9.11
N LYS A 66 19.61 -17.54 10.35
CA LYS A 66 20.47 -18.69 10.71
C LYS A 66 19.74 -20.01 10.50
N ARG A 67 18.49 -20.16 10.94
CA ARG A 67 17.68 -21.37 10.72
C ARG A 67 17.50 -21.66 9.23
N LEU A 68 17.19 -20.66 8.38
CA LEU A 68 17.08 -20.83 6.93
C LEU A 68 18.39 -21.38 6.33
N LYS A 69 19.54 -20.88 6.78
CA LYS A 69 20.85 -21.33 6.33
C LYS A 69 21.16 -22.75 6.82
N ASP A 70 20.93 -23.06 8.10
CA ASP A 70 21.20 -24.36 8.69
C ASP A 70 20.36 -25.47 8.04
N LEU A 71 19.14 -25.13 7.59
CA LEU A 71 18.26 -25.99 6.79
C LEU A 71 18.60 -26.01 5.29
N LYS A 72 19.63 -25.29 4.85
CA LYS A 72 20.08 -25.18 3.45
C LYS A 72 19.01 -24.60 2.49
N LEU A 73 18.06 -23.84 3.02
CA LEU A 73 17.01 -23.15 2.24
C LEU A 73 17.54 -21.87 1.59
N ILE A 74 18.64 -21.33 2.09
CA ILE A 74 19.40 -20.23 1.54
C ILE A 74 20.90 -20.55 1.61
N ASP A 75 21.66 -20.00 0.68
CA ASP A 75 23.11 -20.15 0.68
C ASP A 75 23.82 -19.17 1.65
N GLN A 76 25.15 -19.28 1.77
CA GLN A 76 25.96 -18.43 2.65
C GLN A 76 25.91 -16.95 2.19
N ARG A 77 25.83 -16.66 0.89
CA ARG A 77 25.80 -15.29 0.36
C ARG A 77 24.45 -14.65 0.65
N GLN A 78 23.36 -15.38 0.39
CA GLN A 78 22.01 -14.93 0.75
C GLN A 78 21.88 -14.67 2.24
N ALA A 79 22.36 -15.60 3.09
CA ALA A 79 22.33 -15.40 4.54
C ALA A 79 23.08 -14.14 4.96
N ALA A 80 24.24 -13.86 4.36
CA ALA A 80 25.02 -12.66 4.66
C ALA A 80 24.29 -11.35 4.29
N THR A 81 23.45 -11.38 3.25
CA THR A 81 22.63 -10.21 2.86
C THR A 81 21.41 -10.00 3.74
N LEU A 82 20.86 -11.07 4.34
CA LEU A 82 19.67 -11.02 5.18
C LEU A 82 19.97 -10.73 6.66
N ILE A 83 21.20 -11.00 7.11
CA ILE A 83 21.64 -10.68 8.47
C ILE A 83 21.80 -9.17 8.61
N MET A 84 21.25 -8.63 9.71
CA MET A 84 21.42 -7.25 10.11
C MET A 84 22.18 -7.17 11.45
N ASN A 85 23.27 -6.41 11.48
CA ASN A 85 24.08 -6.25 12.71
C ASN A 85 24.02 -4.85 13.31
N ASN A 86 23.60 -3.87 12.53
CA ASN A 86 23.57 -2.45 12.88
C ASN A 86 22.22 -1.81 12.52
N GLY A 87 21.13 -2.54 12.76
CA GLY A 87 19.78 -2.03 12.51
C GLY A 87 19.48 -0.79 13.36
N LEU A 88 18.73 0.13 12.78
CA LEU A 88 18.29 1.35 13.44
C LEU A 88 16.78 1.40 13.49
N CYS A 89 16.26 2.02 14.54
CA CYS A 89 14.82 2.29 14.64
C CYS A 89 14.38 3.22 13.50
N PRO A 90 13.40 2.82 12.67
CA PRO A 90 12.83 3.71 11.66
C PRO A 90 12.26 4.97 12.29
N ARG A 91 12.34 6.10 11.57
CA ARG A 91 11.75 7.36 11.99
C ARG A 91 10.58 7.71 11.09
N ILE A 92 9.38 7.80 11.65
CA ILE A 92 8.21 8.22 10.89
C ILE A 92 8.33 9.69 10.50
N TYR A 93 7.86 10.02 9.31
CA TYR A 93 7.66 11.41 8.86
C TYR A 93 6.40 11.51 8.01
N GLY A 94 5.87 12.74 7.88
CA GLY A 94 4.69 13.01 7.06
C GLY A 94 5.07 13.63 5.72
N GLN A 95 4.49 13.13 4.62
CA GLN A 95 4.56 13.77 3.31
C GLN A 95 3.25 14.50 3.01
N PRO A 96 3.30 15.84 2.74
CA PRO A 96 2.09 16.59 2.42
C PRO A 96 1.49 16.15 1.08
N LYS A 97 0.18 15.86 1.07
CA LYS A 97 -0.60 15.61 -0.16
C LYS A 97 -0.95 16.96 -0.80
N ALA A 98 -0.01 17.53 -1.55
CA ALA A 98 -0.12 18.87 -2.13
C ALA A 98 -1.28 19.05 -3.14
N HIS A 99 -1.87 17.96 -3.60
CA HIS A 99 -3.03 17.94 -4.50
C HIS A 99 -4.37 17.94 -3.75
N LYS A 100 -4.39 17.76 -2.42
CA LYS A 100 -5.61 17.74 -1.60
C LYS A 100 -5.74 19.02 -0.77
N GLN A 101 -6.98 19.49 -0.56
CA GLN A 101 -7.26 20.61 0.34
C GLN A 101 -6.76 20.29 1.75
N HIS A 102 -6.35 21.33 2.50
CA HIS A 102 -5.83 21.24 3.88
C HIS A 102 -4.53 20.43 4.02
N LEU A 103 -3.84 20.08 2.93
CA LEU A 103 -2.53 19.42 2.92
C LEU A 103 -2.46 18.25 3.93
N PRO A 104 -3.31 17.22 3.84
CA PRO A 104 -3.22 16.09 4.74
C PRO A 104 -1.86 15.40 4.59
N LEU A 105 -1.35 14.83 5.67
CA LEU A 105 -0.05 14.18 5.68
C LEU A 105 -0.20 12.68 5.44
N ARG A 106 0.64 12.11 4.57
CA ARG A 106 0.83 10.67 4.45
C ARG A 106 1.93 10.24 5.41
N PRO A 107 1.66 9.37 6.40
CA PRO A 107 2.71 8.85 7.28
C PRO A 107 3.60 7.87 6.51
N VAL A 108 4.92 8.09 6.53
CA VAL A 108 5.90 7.21 5.90
C VAL A 108 6.88 6.72 6.95
N ILE A 109 7.09 5.40 7.00
CA ILE A 109 8.03 4.73 7.91
C ILE A 109 9.11 4.05 7.06
N PRO A 110 10.22 4.73 6.75
CA PRO A 110 11.27 4.16 5.89
C PRO A 110 11.99 3.01 6.60
N ASN A 111 11.73 1.79 6.19
CA ASN A 111 12.25 0.58 6.85
C ASN A 111 13.65 0.17 6.39
N ILE A 112 14.32 0.93 5.53
CA ILE A 112 15.62 0.55 4.93
C ILE A 112 16.69 0.20 5.97
N THR A 113 16.68 0.85 7.13
CA THR A 113 17.61 0.60 8.24
C THR A 113 17.03 -0.34 9.29
N ALA A 114 15.76 -0.75 9.16
CA ALA A 114 15.12 -1.66 10.11
C ALA A 114 15.75 -3.07 10.02
N PRO A 115 15.85 -3.79 11.13
CA PRO A 115 16.42 -5.14 11.16
C PRO A 115 15.79 -6.12 10.19
N THR A 116 14.50 -5.97 9.90
CA THR A 116 13.71 -6.89 9.06
C THR A 116 13.69 -6.52 7.58
N TYR A 117 14.30 -5.40 7.17
CA TYR A 117 14.16 -4.88 5.79
C TYR A 117 14.53 -5.89 4.71
N TYR A 118 15.72 -6.51 4.83
CA TYR A 118 16.20 -7.44 3.80
C TYR A 118 15.44 -8.75 3.80
N LEU A 119 15.05 -9.25 4.98
CA LEU A 119 14.22 -10.45 5.09
C LEU A 119 12.82 -10.21 4.53
N ALA A 120 12.19 -9.07 4.84
CA ALA A 120 10.92 -8.67 4.26
C ALA A 120 11.00 -8.51 2.73
N LYS A 121 12.10 -7.95 2.21
CA LYS A 121 12.35 -7.84 0.77
C LYS A 121 12.52 -9.20 0.10
N TYR A 122 13.20 -10.13 0.77
CA TYR A 122 13.37 -11.49 0.27
C TYR A 122 12.03 -12.21 0.12
N ILE A 123 11.17 -12.15 1.15
CA ILE A 123 9.81 -12.72 1.10
C ILE A 123 8.94 -11.99 0.07
N ALA A 124 9.02 -10.66 -0.01
CA ALA A 124 8.30 -9.89 -1.01
C ALA A 124 8.64 -10.32 -2.43
N ASN A 125 9.91 -10.56 -2.72
CA ASN A 125 10.34 -11.03 -4.05
C ASN A 125 9.74 -12.41 -4.37
N ILE A 126 9.72 -13.36 -3.42
CA ILE A 126 9.10 -14.67 -3.60
C ILE A 126 7.59 -14.51 -3.89
N LEU A 127 6.89 -13.70 -3.12
CA LEU A 127 5.47 -13.44 -3.33
C LEU A 127 5.21 -12.76 -4.68
N GLN A 128 6.00 -11.75 -5.05
CA GLN A 128 5.86 -11.01 -6.32
C GLN A 128 6.13 -11.89 -7.54
N SER A 129 7.06 -12.85 -7.46
CA SER A 129 7.31 -13.78 -8.56
C SER A 129 6.23 -14.86 -8.70
N SER A 130 5.45 -15.09 -7.64
CA SER A 130 4.44 -16.16 -7.57
C SER A 130 3.02 -15.64 -7.80
N PHE A 131 2.71 -14.44 -7.26
CA PHE A 131 1.36 -13.86 -7.36
C PHE A 131 1.28 -12.84 -8.49
N HIS A 132 0.47 -13.14 -9.48
CA HIS A 132 0.14 -12.23 -10.57
C HIS A 132 -1.37 -11.95 -10.51
N SER A 133 -1.72 -10.71 -10.23
CA SER A 133 -3.10 -10.27 -10.25
C SER A 133 -3.60 -10.15 -11.69
N GLN A 134 -4.72 -10.79 -12.01
CA GLN A 134 -5.41 -10.62 -13.29
C GLN A 134 -6.04 -9.23 -13.45
N TYR A 135 -6.18 -8.50 -12.36
CA TYR A 135 -6.82 -7.20 -12.31
C TYR A 135 -5.86 -6.03 -12.53
N ASN A 136 -4.55 -6.25 -12.32
CA ASN A 136 -3.57 -5.18 -12.35
C ASN A 136 -3.38 -4.62 -13.77
N ALA A 137 -3.56 -3.31 -13.91
CA ALA A 137 -2.98 -2.56 -15.02
C ALA A 137 -1.46 -2.44 -14.76
N THR A 138 -0.62 -2.84 -15.71
CA THR A 138 0.84 -2.76 -15.54
C THR A 138 1.34 -1.32 -15.66
N SER A 139 0.62 -0.48 -16.39
CA SER A 139 0.92 0.93 -16.56
C SER A 139 -0.31 1.72 -17.00
N SER A 140 -0.27 3.04 -16.80
CA SER A 140 -1.30 3.95 -17.35
C SER A 140 -1.40 3.85 -18.88
N PHE A 141 -0.29 3.55 -19.57
CA PHE A 141 -0.27 3.42 -21.03
C PHE A 141 -1.00 2.15 -21.51
N GLU A 142 -0.78 1.02 -20.84
CA GLU A 142 -1.49 -0.24 -21.12
C GLU A 142 -2.99 -0.08 -20.88
N PHE A 143 -3.36 0.48 -19.73
CA PHE A 143 -4.75 0.80 -19.42
C PHE A 143 -5.38 1.69 -20.51
N CYS A 144 -4.65 2.72 -21.00
CA CYS A 144 -5.10 3.59 -22.07
C CYS A 144 -5.41 2.81 -23.36
N ASN A 145 -4.54 1.89 -23.76
CA ASN A 145 -4.73 1.06 -24.95
C ASN A 145 -5.97 0.18 -24.83
N GLU A 146 -6.10 -0.53 -23.70
CA GLU A 146 -7.26 -1.40 -23.44
C GLU A 146 -8.59 -0.63 -23.43
N ILE A 147 -8.60 0.55 -22.80
CA ILE A 147 -9.81 1.37 -22.72
C ILE A 147 -10.18 1.94 -24.07
N ASN A 148 -9.22 2.33 -24.91
CA ASN A 148 -9.48 2.84 -26.26
C ASN A 148 -10.06 1.77 -27.20
N GLU A 149 -9.79 0.49 -26.95
CA GLU A 149 -10.33 -0.65 -27.69
C GLU A 149 -11.67 -1.14 -27.12
N ALA A 150 -12.03 -0.70 -25.92
CA ALA A 150 -13.23 -1.16 -25.24
C ALA A 150 -14.49 -0.45 -25.75
N THR A 151 -15.56 -1.23 -25.86
CA THR A 151 -16.90 -0.72 -26.15
C THR A 151 -17.76 -0.84 -24.91
N LEU A 152 -18.39 0.24 -24.50
CA LEU A 152 -19.27 0.27 -23.32
C LEU A 152 -20.73 0.19 -23.75
N PRO A 153 -21.55 -0.71 -23.19
CA PRO A 153 -23.00 -0.73 -23.42
C PRO A 153 -23.66 0.60 -23.01
N ASP A 154 -24.75 0.99 -23.67
CA ASP A 154 -25.45 2.26 -23.42
C ASP A 154 -26.00 2.37 -21.99
N ASP A 155 -26.39 1.24 -21.41
CA ASP A 155 -26.92 1.11 -20.06
C ASP A 155 -25.83 0.97 -18.97
N TYR A 156 -24.55 1.12 -19.35
CA TYR A 156 -23.43 1.09 -18.41
C TYR A 156 -22.92 2.49 -18.08
N ILE A 157 -22.24 2.59 -16.94
CA ILE A 157 -21.57 3.79 -16.44
C ILE A 157 -20.17 3.42 -15.95
N MET A 158 -19.22 4.34 -16.13
CA MET A 158 -17.87 4.19 -15.58
C MET A 158 -17.83 4.68 -14.14
N ILE A 159 -17.19 3.90 -13.28
CA ILE A 159 -16.92 4.28 -11.90
C ILE A 159 -15.46 3.99 -11.54
N SER A 160 -14.97 4.68 -10.52
CA SER A 160 -13.74 4.30 -9.84
C SER A 160 -13.99 4.10 -8.34
N LEU A 161 -13.28 3.12 -7.77
CA LEU A 161 -13.25 2.90 -6.32
C LEU A 161 -11.83 3.20 -5.82
N ASP A 162 -11.73 3.90 -4.69
CA ASP A 162 -10.48 4.16 -3.95
C ASP A 162 -10.57 3.51 -2.57
N VAL A 163 -9.51 2.80 -2.16
CA VAL A 163 -9.46 2.14 -0.85
C VAL A 163 -8.98 3.11 0.22
N THR A 164 -9.82 3.36 1.20
CA THR A 164 -9.47 4.27 2.31
C THR A 164 -8.34 3.70 3.16
N SER A 165 -7.17 4.34 3.08
CA SER A 165 -6.01 4.00 3.93
C SER A 165 -5.61 2.52 3.87
N LEU A 166 -5.51 1.95 2.67
CA LEU A 166 -5.25 0.52 2.41
C LEU A 166 -4.20 -0.08 3.36
N PHE A 167 -2.97 0.45 3.37
CA PHE A 167 -1.85 -0.17 4.10
C PHE A 167 -2.07 -0.26 5.62
N THR A 168 -2.71 0.72 6.24
CA THR A 168 -3.00 0.70 7.68
C THR A 168 -4.18 -0.19 8.05
N ASN A 169 -4.94 -0.66 7.06
CA ASN A 169 -6.16 -1.45 7.23
C ASN A 169 -6.08 -2.88 6.70
N VAL A 170 -4.93 -3.32 6.15
CA VAL A 170 -4.74 -4.71 5.69
C VAL A 170 -4.82 -5.69 6.86
N PRO A 171 -5.81 -6.60 6.94
CA PRO A 171 -5.92 -7.56 8.02
C PRO A 171 -4.86 -8.65 7.89
N ARG A 172 -4.05 -8.85 8.94
CA ARG A 172 -2.99 -9.87 8.95
C ARG A 172 -3.52 -11.28 8.73
N ASN A 173 -4.67 -11.60 9.33
CA ASN A 173 -5.32 -12.90 9.19
C ASN A 173 -5.72 -13.18 7.72
N LEU A 174 -6.13 -12.16 6.96
CA LEU A 174 -6.41 -12.32 5.54
C LEU A 174 -5.14 -12.54 4.72
N VAL A 175 -4.05 -11.86 5.04
CA VAL A 175 -2.73 -12.13 4.40
C VAL A 175 -2.36 -13.60 4.58
N ILE A 176 -2.39 -14.10 5.81
CA ILE A 176 -2.06 -15.50 6.14
C ILE A 176 -3.01 -16.48 5.44
N LYS A 177 -4.33 -16.23 5.51
CA LYS A 177 -5.34 -17.06 4.85
C LYS A 177 -5.10 -17.16 3.34
N ASN A 178 -4.85 -16.03 2.67
CA ASN A 178 -4.62 -16.00 1.23
C ASN A 178 -3.32 -16.72 0.83
N ILE A 179 -2.24 -16.55 1.61
CA ILE A 179 -0.99 -17.30 1.38
C ILE A 179 -1.23 -18.80 1.51
N ILE A 180 -1.96 -19.25 2.54
CA ILE A 180 -2.28 -20.68 2.72
C ILE A 180 -3.12 -21.21 1.55
N GLN A 181 -4.15 -20.49 1.15
CA GLN A 181 -5.05 -20.92 0.05
C GLN A 181 -4.31 -21.04 -1.28
N ARG A 182 -3.33 -20.17 -1.52
CA ARG A 182 -2.57 -20.12 -2.77
C ARG A 182 -1.15 -20.67 -2.61
N TRP A 183 -0.89 -21.47 -1.57
CA TRP A 183 0.45 -21.98 -1.27
C TRP A 183 1.09 -22.72 -2.45
N ASN A 184 0.30 -23.49 -3.20
CA ASN A 184 0.79 -24.25 -4.36
C ASN A 184 1.27 -23.38 -5.53
N GLU A 185 0.93 -22.09 -5.53
CA GLU A 185 1.41 -21.12 -6.54
C GLU A 185 2.78 -20.53 -6.15
N ILE A 186 3.18 -20.65 -4.88
CA ILE A 186 4.39 -20.02 -4.36
C ILE A 186 5.61 -20.89 -4.65
N ASP A 187 6.48 -20.42 -5.54
CA ASP A 187 7.73 -21.08 -5.87
C ASP A 187 8.80 -20.79 -4.80
N THR A 188 8.92 -21.71 -3.83
CA THR A 188 9.91 -21.61 -2.76
C THR A 188 10.25 -22.98 -2.19
N GLN A 189 11.48 -23.11 -1.69
CA GLN A 189 11.91 -24.31 -0.93
C GLN A 189 11.61 -24.18 0.59
N ILE A 190 11.16 -23.03 1.04
CA ILE A 190 10.76 -22.79 2.44
C ILE A 190 9.42 -23.50 2.65
N ASN A 191 9.28 -24.32 3.70
CA ASN A 191 7.98 -24.91 4.00
C ASN A 191 6.97 -23.87 4.49
N LEU A 192 5.68 -24.19 4.39
CA LEU A 192 4.58 -23.29 4.72
C LEU A 192 4.71 -22.69 6.12
N ASP A 193 4.93 -23.50 7.15
CA ASP A 193 4.95 -23.04 8.54
C ASP A 193 6.05 -22.00 8.76
N MET A 194 7.25 -22.27 8.24
CA MET A 194 8.37 -21.35 8.34
C MET A 194 8.16 -20.08 7.50
N PHE A 195 7.53 -20.21 6.33
CA PHE A 195 7.20 -19.07 5.49
C PHE A 195 6.20 -18.14 6.19
N LEU A 196 5.14 -18.71 6.77
CA LEU A 196 4.16 -17.96 7.54
C LEU A 196 4.78 -17.30 8.80
N GLU A 197 5.66 -18.02 9.53
CA GLU A 197 6.40 -17.44 10.65
C GLU A 197 7.18 -16.19 10.24
N ILE A 198 7.82 -16.21 9.06
CA ILE A 198 8.60 -15.08 8.54
C ILE A 198 7.67 -13.93 8.14
N VAL A 199 6.58 -14.21 7.43
CA VAL A 199 5.58 -13.20 7.04
C VAL A 199 5.01 -12.51 8.27
N GLU A 200 4.55 -13.28 9.25
CA GLU A 200 4.02 -12.74 10.51
C GLU A 200 5.05 -11.91 11.26
N PHE A 201 6.29 -12.39 11.33
CA PHE A 201 7.38 -11.65 11.96
C PHE A 201 7.65 -10.33 11.27
N CYS A 202 7.69 -10.30 9.94
CA CYS A 202 7.91 -9.07 9.18
C CYS A 202 6.75 -8.07 9.34
N MET A 203 5.51 -8.54 9.41
CA MET A 203 4.35 -7.71 9.70
C MET A 203 4.33 -7.21 11.14
N GLU A 204 4.71 -8.06 12.10
CA GLU A 204 4.78 -7.69 13.52
C GLU A 204 5.84 -6.63 13.79
N ALA A 205 6.97 -6.66 13.06
CA ALA A 205 8.09 -5.75 13.24
C ALA A 205 7.85 -4.35 12.64
N SER A 206 6.61 -3.88 12.66
CA SER A 206 6.20 -2.53 12.25
C SER A 206 6.30 -1.58 13.44
N TYR A 207 7.45 -0.95 13.63
CA TYR A 207 7.71 -0.01 14.72
C TYR A 207 8.51 1.19 14.24
N PHE A 208 8.47 2.28 15.00
CA PHE A 208 9.17 3.51 14.65
C PHE A 208 9.41 4.41 15.86
N CYS A 209 10.27 5.42 15.65
CA CYS A 209 10.49 6.51 16.59
C CYS A 209 9.84 7.79 16.05
N TYR A 210 9.13 8.51 16.92
CA TYR A 210 8.62 9.86 16.69
C TYR A 210 8.90 10.73 17.92
N GLU A 211 9.57 11.87 17.72
CA GLU A 211 9.95 12.80 18.80
C GLU A 211 10.60 12.13 20.02
N GLY A 212 11.49 11.17 19.78
CA GLY A 212 12.19 10.45 20.85
C GLY A 212 11.36 9.40 21.59
N GLN A 213 10.11 9.17 21.18
CA GLN A 213 9.24 8.12 21.70
C GLN A 213 9.14 6.98 20.69
N PHE A 214 8.98 5.75 21.19
CA PHE A 214 8.85 4.56 20.36
C PHE A 214 7.39 4.13 20.26
N TYR A 215 7.01 3.71 19.06
CA TYR A 215 5.66 3.25 18.74
C TYR A 215 5.73 1.96 17.94
N LYS A 216 4.68 1.16 18.06
CA LYS A 216 4.46 -0.03 17.27
C LYS A 216 3.13 0.14 16.51
N GLN A 217 3.11 -0.21 15.25
CA GLN A 217 1.86 -0.32 14.49
C GLN A 217 1.19 -1.64 14.87
N THR A 218 -0.03 -1.58 15.37
CA THR A 218 -0.77 -2.74 15.88
C THR A 218 -1.60 -3.42 14.82
N PHE A 219 -1.97 -2.68 13.78
CA PHE A 219 -2.81 -3.17 12.68
C PHE A 219 -2.24 -2.77 11.31
N GLY A 220 -2.62 -3.52 10.28
CA GLY A 220 -2.15 -3.25 8.92
C GLY A 220 -0.68 -3.58 8.69
N THR A 221 -0.11 -2.93 7.70
CA THR A 221 1.29 -3.06 7.28
C THR A 221 1.94 -1.69 7.13
N ALA A 222 3.24 -1.58 7.43
CA ALA A 222 3.94 -0.30 7.46
C ALA A 222 4.16 0.27 6.04
N MET A 223 3.77 1.53 5.81
CA MET A 223 4.15 2.27 4.60
C MET A 223 5.66 2.48 4.58
N GLY A 224 6.36 1.69 3.76
CA GLY A 224 7.82 1.67 3.64
C GLY A 224 8.44 0.32 3.92
N SER A 225 7.67 -0.69 4.36
CA SER A 225 8.11 -2.08 4.32
C SER A 225 8.09 -2.61 2.89
N PRO A 226 9.13 -3.33 2.43
CA PRO A 226 9.15 -3.92 1.09
C PRO A 226 8.03 -4.92 0.84
N MET A 227 7.51 -5.54 1.89
CA MET A 227 6.45 -6.56 1.80
C MET A 227 5.05 -5.94 1.71
N SER A 228 4.87 -4.70 2.17
CA SER A 228 3.55 -4.07 2.26
C SER A 228 2.79 -3.99 0.94
N PRO A 229 3.40 -3.63 -0.20
CA PRO A 229 2.67 -3.59 -1.46
C PRO A 229 2.09 -4.94 -1.86
N ILE A 230 2.89 -6.01 -1.83
CA ILE A 230 2.45 -7.33 -2.28
C ILE A 230 1.41 -7.96 -1.36
N VAL A 231 1.53 -7.81 -0.04
CA VAL A 231 0.52 -8.37 0.88
C VAL A 231 -0.80 -7.59 0.81
N ALA A 232 -0.76 -6.29 0.54
CA ALA A 232 -1.94 -5.49 0.29
C ALA A 232 -2.62 -5.89 -1.03
N ASP A 233 -1.84 -6.12 -2.09
CA ASP A 233 -2.31 -6.57 -3.40
C ASP A 233 -3.03 -7.93 -3.31
N ILE A 234 -2.41 -8.92 -2.64
CA ILE A 234 -2.98 -10.25 -2.40
C ILE A 234 -4.32 -10.16 -1.65
N VAL A 235 -4.41 -9.34 -0.62
CA VAL A 235 -5.66 -9.18 0.15
C VAL A 235 -6.70 -8.47 -0.68
N LEU A 236 -6.33 -7.43 -1.41
CA LEU A 236 -7.26 -6.67 -2.24
C LEU A 236 -7.85 -7.55 -3.35
N ASP A 237 -7.04 -8.39 -4.01
CA ASP A 237 -7.52 -9.36 -5.00
C ASP A 237 -8.57 -10.30 -4.42
N SER A 238 -8.32 -10.85 -3.23
CA SER A 238 -9.29 -11.73 -2.55
C SER A 238 -10.62 -11.02 -2.22
N ILE A 239 -10.57 -9.73 -1.88
CA ILE A 239 -11.77 -8.92 -1.66
C ILE A 239 -12.50 -8.69 -2.97
N ILE A 240 -11.77 -8.35 -4.04
CA ILE A 240 -12.32 -8.15 -5.37
C ILE A 240 -13.03 -9.42 -5.85
N ASP A 241 -12.36 -10.60 -5.77
CA ASP A 241 -12.95 -11.89 -6.16
C ASP A 241 -14.26 -12.16 -5.41
N THR A 242 -14.28 -11.91 -4.09
CA THR A 242 -15.46 -12.12 -3.25
C THR A 242 -16.59 -11.14 -3.61
N ALA A 243 -16.26 -9.86 -3.77
CA ALA A 243 -17.25 -8.84 -4.11
C ALA A 243 -17.85 -9.06 -5.50
N MET A 244 -16.99 -9.30 -6.50
CA MET A 244 -17.44 -9.56 -7.87
C MET A 244 -18.32 -10.82 -7.98
N GLY A 245 -17.93 -11.90 -7.27
CA GLY A 245 -18.74 -13.13 -7.21
C GLY A 245 -20.11 -12.96 -6.54
N SER A 246 -20.31 -11.88 -5.79
CA SER A 246 -21.56 -11.56 -5.09
C SER A 246 -22.47 -10.60 -5.87
N LEU A 247 -21.97 -9.96 -6.93
CA LEU A 247 -22.76 -9.05 -7.76
C LEU A 247 -23.69 -9.84 -8.70
N PRO A 248 -24.95 -9.41 -8.88
CA PRO A 248 -25.92 -10.11 -9.72
C PRO A 248 -25.82 -9.77 -11.23
N PHE A 249 -24.78 -9.04 -11.62
CA PHE A 249 -24.55 -8.60 -13.00
C PHE A 249 -23.07 -8.74 -13.36
N GLU A 250 -22.80 -8.72 -14.65
CA GLU A 250 -21.45 -8.81 -15.18
C GLU A 250 -20.77 -7.43 -15.19
N ILE A 251 -19.48 -7.40 -14.90
CA ILE A 251 -18.62 -6.22 -15.03
C ILE A 251 -17.81 -6.39 -16.31
N THR A 252 -18.06 -5.55 -17.30
CA THR A 252 -17.46 -5.69 -18.64
C THR A 252 -16.00 -5.23 -18.70
N ILE A 253 -15.64 -4.24 -17.88
CA ILE A 253 -14.26 -3.75 -17.75
C ILE A 253 -13.95 -3.63 -16.28
N PHE A 254 -12.83 -4.22 -15.89
CA PHE A 254 -12.31 -4.13 -14.53
C PHE A 254 -10.78 -4.02 -14.55
N LYS A 255 -10.25 -2.95 -13.98
CA LYS A 255 -8.80 -2.76 -13.82
C LYS A 255 -8.49 -2.16 -12.46
N LYS A 256 -7.36 -2.62 -11.90
CA LYS A 256 -6.84 -2.15 -10.62
C LYS A 256 -5.42 -1.60 -10.81
N TYR A 257 -5.11 -0.51 -10.13
CA TYR A 257 -3.76 0.03 -10.01
C TYR A 257 -3.49 0.40 -8.55
N VAL A 258 -2.80 -0.49 -7.83
CA VAL A 258 -2.54 -0.41 -6.38
C VAL A 258 -3.85 -0.37 -5.58
N ASP A 259 -4.31 0.81 -5.19
CA ASP A 259 -5.52 1.10 -4.42
C ASP A 259 -6.68 1.68 -5.28
N ASP A 260 -6.37 2.16 -6.47
CA ASP A 260 -7.36 2.69 -7.40
C ASP A 260 -7.95 1.56 -8.27
N ILE A 261 -9.28 1.46 -8.35
CA ILE A 261 -9.99 0.48 -9.18
C ILE A 261 -10.87 1.22 -10.18
N PHE A 262 -10.81 0.83 -11.44
CA PHE A 262 -11.70 1.28 -12.50
C PHE A 262 -12.62 0.15 -12.91
N MET A 263 -13.91 0.43 -13.12
CA MET A 263 -14.85 -0.53 -13.68
C MET A 263 -15.99 0.12 -14.44
N ALA A 264 -16.60 -0.67 -15.34
CA ALA A 264 -17.84 -0.33 -16.02
C ALA A 264 -18.97 -1.24 -15.51
N ILE A 265 -20.06 -0.63 -15.03
CA ILE A 265 -21.19 -1.31 -14.37
C ILE A 265 -22.51 -0.84 -14.96
N PRO A 266 -23.63 -1.61 -14.83
CA PRO A 266 -24.95 -1.15 -15.19
C PRO A 266 -25.34 0.12 -14.43
N ARG A 267 -26.01 1.07 -15.10
CA ARG A 267 -26.51 2.31 -14.46
C ARG A 267 -27.43 2.01 -13.30
N ASN A 268 -27.40 2.86 -12.30
CA ASN A 268 -28.18 2.78 -11.06
C ASN A 268 -27.81 1.59 -10.18
N THR A 269 -26.62 0.99 -10.35
CA THR A 269 -26.08 -0.07 -9.48
C THR A 269 -24.88 0.40 -8.64
N GLU A 270 -24.51 1.68 -8.72
CA GLU A 270 -23.32 2.26 -8.09
C GLU A 270 -23.31 2.01 -6.57
N GLN A 271 -24.44 2.28 -5.91
CA GLN A 271 -24.55 2.06 -4.48
C GLN A 271 -24.49 0.57 -4.12
N GLN A 272 -25.09 -0.30 -4.93
CA GLN A 272 -25.03 -1.75 -4.72
C GLN A 272 -23.60 -2.28 -4.83
N VAL A 273 -22.82 -1.78 -5.81
CA VAL A 273 -21.38 -2.10 -5.93
C VAL A 273 -20.63 -1.65 -4.69
N LEU A 274 -20.78 -0.38 -4.28
CA LEU A 274 -20.10 0.14 -3.12
C LEU A 274 -20.44 -0.64 -1.84
N ASP A 275 -21.72 -0.93 -1.61
CA ASP A 275 -22.17 -1.70 -0.44
C ASP A 275 -21.63 -3.13 -0.46
N THR A 276 -21.58 -3.76 -1.65
CA THR A 276 -21.05 -5.11 -1.81
C THR A 276 -19.55 -5.14 -1.47
N PHE A 277 -18.75 -4.24 -2.04
CA PHE A 277 -17.32 -4.14 -1.72
C PHE A 277 -17.07 -3.84 -0.24
N ASN A 278 -17.82 -2.91 0.35
CA ASN A 278 -17.70 -2.53 1.76
C ASN A 278 -18.19 -3.62 2.74
N SER A 279 -18.98 -4.57 2.28
CA SER A 279 -19.47 -5.68 3.11
C SER A 279 -18.46 -6.81 3.30
N VAL A 280 -17.46 -6.94 2.42
CA VAL A 280 -16.50 -8.07 2.43
C VAL A 280 -15.57 -8.02 3.63
N GLU A 281 -15.01 -6.84 3.94
CA GLU A 281 -14.08 -6.65 5.06
C GLU A 281 -14.30 -5.28 5.72
N SER A 282 -14.70 -5.30 6.96
CA SER A 282 -15.09 -4.09 7.70
C SER A 282 -13.98 -3.05 7.83
N ARG A 283 -12.71 -3.46 7.80
CA ARG A 283 -11.55 -2.57 7.89
C ARG A 283 -11.15 -1.96 6.56
N LEU A 284 -11.46 -2.59 5.44
CA LEU A 284 -11.11 -2.11 4.10
C LEU A 284 -12.36 -1.50 3.46
N GLN A 285 -12.46 -0.19 3.56
CA GLN A 285 -13.61 0.57 3.07
C GLN A 285 -13.25 1.28 1.77
N PHE A 286 -14.18 1.26 0.84
CA PHE A 286 -14.07 1.86 -0.47
C PHE A 286 -14.90 3.13 -0.53
N THR A 287 -14.42 4.10 -1.30
CA THR A 287 -15.19 5.26 -1.76
C THR A 287 -15.39 5.14 -3.26
N ILE A 288 -16.45 5.76 -3.79
CA ILE A 288 -16.82 5.67 -5.20
C ILE A 288 -16.81 7.07 -5.83
N GLU A 289 -16.25 7.15 -7.03
CA GLU A 289 -16.46 8.27 -7.95
C GLU A 289 -17.17 7.74 -9.20
N THR A 290 -18.16 8.49 -9.69
CA THR A 290 -18.91 8.15 -10.89
C THR A 290 -18.55 9.11 -12.03
N GLU A 291 -18.73 8.66 -13.27
CA GLU A 291 -18.51 9.53 -14.42
C GLU A 291 -19.44 10.75 -14.38
N GLU A 292 -18.89 11.93 -14.66
CA GLU A 292 -19.64 13.15 -14.88
C GLU A 292 -19.49 13.64 -16.32
N ASN A 293 -20.60 13.91 -17.00
CA ASN A 293 -20.58 14.31 -18.40
C ASN A 293 -19.76 13.35 -19.31
N HIS A 294 -19.93 12.04 -19.10
CA HIS A 294 -19.20 11.00 -19.82
C HIS A 294 -17.68 11.00 -19.60
N LYS A 295 -17.20 11.55 -18.49
CA LYS A 295 -15.79 11.64 -18.14
C LYS A 295 -15.56 11.12 -16.73
N LEU A 296 -14.52 10.28 -16.58
CA LEU A 296 -14.07 9.80 -15.28
C LEU A 296 -12.57 10.00 -15.15
N PRO A 297 -12.09 10.70 -14.11
CA PRO A 297 -10.68 10.74 -13.78
C PRO A 297 -10.20 9.39 -13.29
N PHE A 298 -9.11 8.87 -13.87
CA PHE A 298 -8.47 7.65 -13.37
C PHE A 298 -6.96 7.71 -13.64
N LEU A 299 -6.14 7.44 -12.62
CA LEU A 299 -4.68 7.62 -12.67
C LEU A 299 -4.30 9.05 -13.11
N ASP A 300 -3.39 9.18 -14.09
CA ASP A 300 -2.95 10.47 -14.64
C ASP A 300 -3.73 10.90 -15.90
N MET A 301 -4.90 10.32 -16.12
CA MET A 301 -5.72 10.57 -17.30
C MET A 301 -7.19 10.80 -16.98
N THR A 302 -7.95 11.22 -17.97
CA THR A 302 -9.42 11.26 -17.96
C THR A 302 -9.92 10.26 -18.98
N VAL A 303 -10.70 9.29 -18.56
CA VAL A 303 -11.41 8.37 -19.45
C VAL A 303 -12.66 9.08 -19.96
N ILE A 304 -12.88 9.04 -21.29
CA ILE A 304 -13.99 9.71 -21.95
C ILE A 304 -14.81 8.66 -22.71
N ARG A 305 -16.11 8.63 -22.48
CA ARG A 305 -17.03 7.82 -23.29
C ARG A 305 -17.54 8.67 -24.45
N ASN A 306 -17.24 8.24 -25.67
CA ASN A 306 -17.67 8.91 -26.87
C ASN A 306 -19.13 8.54 -27.27
N PRO A 307 -19.83 9.33 -28.07
CA PRO A 307 -21.21 9.05 -28.52
C PRO A 307 -21.35 7.77 -29.34
N ASP A 308 -20.26 7.29 -29.95
CA ASP A 308 -20.21 6.04 -30.74
C ASP A 308 -19.97 4.79 -29.91
N GLN A 309 -20.10 4.88 -28.56
CA GLN A 309 -19.82 3.84 -27.57
C GLN A 309 -18.33 3.47 -27.44
N SER A 310 -17.44 4.09 -28.20
CA SER A 310 -16.01 3.93 -27.98
C SER A 310 -15.57 4.66 -26.73
N SER A 311 -14.54 4.14 -26.08
CA SER A 311 -13.87 4.83 -24.97
C SER A 311 -12.62 5.54 -25.49
N GLY A 312 -12.28 6.66 -24.89
CA GLY A 312 -11.08 7.41 -25.19
C GLY A 312 -10.40 7.89 -23.92
N THR A 313 -9.14 8.26 -24.03
CA THR A 313 -8.36 8.79 -22.89
C THR A 313 -7.72 10.12 -23.28
N GLN A 314 -7.65 11.02 -22.31
CA GLN A 314 -6.96 12.30 -22.44
C GLN A 314 -6.02 12.48 -21.25
N SER A 315 -4.74 12.80 -21.49
CA SER A 315 -3.78 13.14 -20.43
C SER A 315 -4.26 14.38 -19.65
N ARG A 316 -4.07 14.37 -18.35
CA ARG A 316 -4.34 15.50 -17.46
C ARG A 316 -3.24 16.54 -17.45
#